data_a6df440a23822def49d637a9f8ce4eef
#
_entry.id   a6df440a23822def49d637a9f8ce4eef
#
_cell.length_a   1.000
_cell.length_b   1.000
_cell.length_c   1.000
_cell.angle_alpha   90.00
_cell.angle_beta   90.00
_cell.angle_gamma   90.00
#
_symmetry.space_group_name_H-M   'P 1'
#
loop_
_entity.id
_entity.type
_entity.pdbx_description
1 polymer ?
#
loop_
_entity_poly.entity_id
_entity_poly.type
_entity_poly.pdbx_seq_one_letter_code
_entity_poly.pdbx_strand_id
1 'polypeptide(L)'
;MKAKILIGCVLCLVTSLLAIAQNDIVNIWKDTKANKRNVSLAIFLPDTNKYNGMAVIVCPGGSYCWHDYDVEGINVARWLQNEGIAAFVLKYRVQGIFEYITHSRAIFGGHKHPDMLEDIQMAIHYVREHSQAFGINPNIIGAMGFSAGGHLVMSSACYFSTNFIADYILADSISLRPDFVAPIYPVVSMVHPDTHKRSRRALLGEWGKSKKVIRDSLSLEKHVPKDCPPVFLVNCKDDPIVKYHNSELLDSALTSQGVLHKYIQYKTGGHGFGASDYLGTSECRQWRKEFITWLNQCIKQ
;
A
#
# COMPACT_ATOMS: atom_id res chain seq x y z
N MET A 1 -69.47 -23.19 8.25
CA MET A 1 -68.63 -22.05 7.82
C MET A 1 -67.31 -22.13 8.57
N LYS A 2 -66.21 -22.56 7.90
CA LYS A 2 -64.89 -22.65 8.49
C LYS A 2 -64.02 -21.60 7.82
N ALA A 3 -63.62 -20.58 8.60
CA ALA A 3 -62.69 -19.52 8.18
C ALA A 3 -61.28 -20.10 8.12
N LYS A 4 -60.63 -20.06 6.96
CA LYS A 4 -59.21 -20.37 6.80
C LYS A 4 -58.42 -19.14 7.09
N ILE A 5 -57.68 -19.18 8.17
CA ILE A 5 -56.66 -18.16 8.49
C ILE A 5 -55.43 -18.45 7.67
N LEU A 6 -55.10 -17.53 6.76
CA LEU A 6 -53.88 -17.55 5.92
C LEU A 6 -52.74 -16.92 6.73
N ILE A 7 -51.87 -17.75 7.27
CA ILE A 7 -50.65 -17.25 7.97
C ILE A 7 -49.61 -16.99 6.88
N GLY A 8 -49.40 -15.72 6.58
CA GLY A 8 -48.29 -15.27 5.73
C GLY A 8 -46.97 -15.36 6.48
N CYS A 9 -46.11 -16.31 6.09
CA CYS A 9 -44.73 -16.31 6.51
C CYS A 9 -43.99 -15.16 5.84
N VAL A 10 -43.76 -14.08 6.62
CA VAL A 10 -42.79 -13.07 6.26
C VAL A 10 -41.40 -13.66 6.51
N LEU A 11 -40.77 -14.10 5.44
CA LEU A 11 -39.39 -14.53 5.46
C LEU A 11 -38.51 -13.28 5.66
N CYS A 12 -38.21 -12.94 6.90
CA CYS A 12 -37.14 -11.98 7.21
C CYS A 12 -35.80 -12.58 6.75
N LEU A 13 -35.34 -12.14 5.59
CA LEU A 13 -33.93 -12.26 5.20
C LEU A 13 -33.12 -11.36 6.14
N VAL A 14 -32.72 -11.91 7.27
CA VAL A 14 -31.68 -11.33 8.11
C VAL A 14 -30.37 -11.60 7.35
N THR A 15 -30.01 -10.64 6.51
CA THR A 15 -28.61 -10.54 6.06
C THR A 15 -27.79 -10.26 7.32
N SER A 16 -27.12 -11.28 7.82
CA SER A 16 -26.10 -11.11 8.86
C SER A 16 -24.98 -10.24 8.27
N LEU A 17 -25.08 -8.92 8.47
CA LEU A 17 -23.89 -8.08 8.41
C LEU A 17 -22.94 -8.66 9.48
N LEU A 18 -21.93 -9.38 9.04
CA LEU A 18 -20.80 -9.72 9.89
C LEU A 18 -20.22 -8.37 10.36
N ALA A 19 -20.50 -8.01 11.61
CA ALA A 19 -19.86 -6.87 12.25
C ALA A 19 -18.35 -7.20 12.28
N ILE A 20 -17.58 -6.60 11.40
CA ILE A 20 -16.13 -6.71 11.41
C ILE A 20 -15.67 -5.94 12.64
N ALA A 21 -15.11 -6.66 13.61
CA ALA A 21 -14.64 -6.07 14.84
C ALA A 21 -13.43 -5.15 14.55
N GLN A 22 -13.31 -4.10 15.33
CA GLN A 22 -12.13 -3.23 15.33
C GLN A 22 -10.89 -4.06 15.62
N ASN A 23 -9.87 -4.09 14.70
CA ASN A 23 -8.65 -4.88 14.73
C ASN A 23 -8.76 -6.35 14.23
N ASP A 24 -9.71 -6.65 13.35
CA ASP A 24 -9.72 -7.95 12.67
C ASP A 24 -8.52 -8.08 11.71
N ILE A 25 -8.04 -9.33 11.59
CA ILE A 25 -7.03 -9.69 10.58
C ILE A 25 -7.68 -10.67 9.60
N VAL A 26 -7.68 -10.30 8.33
CA VAL A 26 -8.25 -11.13 7.26
C VAL A 26 -7.18 -11.61 6.30
N ASN A 27 -7.31 -12.83 5.79
CA ASN A 27 -6.49 -13.31 4.67
C ASN A 27 -7.20 -12.96 3.37
N ILE A 28 -6.61 -12.03 2.59
CA ILE A 28 -7.21 -11.52 1.35
C ILE A 28 -7.17 -12.48 0.17
N TRP A 29 -6.41 -13.57 0.25
CA TRP A 29 -6.38 -14.62 -0.76
C TRP A 29 -7.32 -15.79 -0.45
N LYS A 30 -7.98 -15.77 0.72
CA LYS A 30 -9.00 -16.75 1.06
C LYS A 30 -10.12 -16.70 0.00
N ASP A 31 -10.65 -17.87 -0.32
CA ASP A 31 -11.74 -18.05 -1.30
C ASP A 31 -11.37 -17.70 -2.76
N THR A 32 -10.08 -17.54 -3.06
CA THR A 32 -9.53 -17.40 -4.41
C THR A 32 -8.89 -18.70 -4.91
N LYS A 33 -8.51 -18.76 -6.19
CA LYS A 33 -7.70 -19.87 -6.73
C LYS A 33 -6.32 -19.99 -6.05
N ALA A 34 -5.86 -18.93 -5.38
CA ALA A 34 -4.59 -18.86 -4.64
C ALA A 34 -4.78 -18.90 -3.10
N ASN A 35 -5.80 -19.55 -2.60
CA ASN A 35 -6.22 -19.58 -1.19
C ASN A 35 -5.16 -20.06 -0.18
N LYS A 36 -4.07 -20.70 -0.65
CA LYS A 36 -2.93 -21.10 0.19
C LYS A 36 -1.96 -19.98 0.50
N ARG A 37 -2.11 -18.81 -0.15
CA ARG A 37 -1.26 -17.64 0.11
C ARG A 37 -1.61 -17.05 1.48
N ASN A 38 -0.62 -16.85 2.32
CA ASN A 38 -0.79 -16.25 3.64
C ASN A 38 -0.45 -14.76 3.60
N VAL A 39 -1.39 -13.97 3.10
CA VAL A 39 -1.29 -12.51 3.00
C VAL A 39 -2.45 -11.91 3.77
N SER A 40 -2.15 -11.05 4.73
CA SER A 40 -3.17 -10.53 5.64
C SER A 40 -3.31 -9.01 5.56
N LEU A 41 -4.53 -8.55 5.81
CA LEU A 41 -4.87 -7.17 6.12
C LEU A 41 -5.29 -7.08 7.59
N ALA A 42 -4.61 -6.26 8.38
CA ALA A 42 -5.09 -5.84 9.68
C ALA A 42 -5.94 -4.58 9.52
N ILE A 43 -7.16 -4.59 10.06
CA ILE A 43 -8.20 -3.61 9.81
C ILE A 43 -8.32 -2.66 11.00
N PHE A 44 -8.25 -1.34 10.74
CA PHE A 44 -8.38 -0.28 11.72
C PHE A 44 -9.49 0.69 11.26
N LEU A 45 -10.70 0.51 11.79
CA LEU A 45 -11.82 1.37 11.48
C LEU A 45 -11.93 2.49 12.52
N PRO A 46 -12.15 3.75 12.10
CA PRO A 46 -12.39 4.86 13.02
C PRO A 46 -13.67 4.68 13.83
N ASP A 47 -13.77 5.41 14.94
CA ASP A 47 -15.05 5.55 15.65
C ASP A 47 -16.10 6.19 14.73
N THR A 48 -17.34 5.73 14.82
CA THR A 48 -18.42 6.12 13.91
C THR A 48 -18.65 7.63 13.80
N ASN A 49 -18.38 8.38 14.87
CA ASN A 49 -18.53 9.83 14.92
C ASN A 49 -17.39 10.63 14.26
N LYS A 50 -16.27 9.97 13.94
CA LYS A 50 -15.10 10.58 13.28
C LYS A 50 -14.95 10.17 11.82
N TYR A 51 -15.77 9.23 11.38
CA TYR A 51 -15.61 8.57 10.09
C TYR A 51 -15.80 9.53 8.92
N ASN A 52 -14.80 9.63 8.04
CA ASN A 52 -14.85 10.53 6.88
C ASN A 52 -15.03 9.81 5.53
N GLY A 53 -15.20 8.49 5.55
CA GLY A 53 -15.40 7.65 4.37
C GLY A 53 -14.13 7.33 3.58
N MET A 54 -12.97 7.88 3.95
CA MET A 54 -11.70 7.61 3.29
C MET A 54 -11.05 6.32 3.79
N ALA A 55 -10.26 5.68 2.92
CA ALA A 55 -9.49 4.50 3.26
C ALA A 55 -8.05 4.57 2.77
N VAL A 56 -7.13 3.98 3.53
CA VAL A 56 -5.70 3.88 3.18
C VAL A 56 -5.21 2.46 3.43
N ILE A 57 -4.65 1.84 2.39
CA ILE A 57 -3.88 0.60 2.50
C ILE A 57 -2.45 0.98 2.87
N VAL A 58 -1.96 0.49 4.01
CA VAL A 58 -0.62 0.80 4.54
C VAL A 58 0.33 -0.34 4.24
N CYS A 59 1.42 -0.04 3.53
CA CYS A 59 2.47 -0.99 3.15
C CYS A 59 3.76 -0.66 3.92
N PRO A 60 4.09 -1.39 5.02
CA PRO A 60 5.33 -1.17 5.77
C PRO A 60 6.58 -1.42 4.91
N GLY A 61 7.68 -0.77 5.26
CA GLY A 61 8.99 -1.04 4.68
C GLY A 61 9.64 -2.32 5.20
N GLY A 62 10.96 -2.45 5.00
CA GLY A 62 11.73 -3.63 5.38
C GLY A 62 12.52 -4.24 4.23
N SER A 63 12.87 -3.42 3.24
CA SER A 63 13.74 -3.79 2.10
C SER A 63 13.22 -4.94 1.25
N TYR A 64 11.94 -5.28 1.30
CA TYR A 64 11.35 -6.51 0.73
C TYR A 64 11.87 -7.81 1.35
N CYS A 65 12.59 -7.73 2.47
CA CYS A 65 13.08 -8.89 3.22
C CYS A 65 12.23 -9.20 4.45
N TRP A 66 11.66 -8.18 5.08
CA TRP A 66 10.79 -8.25 6.25
C TRP A 66 9.80 -7.07 6.24
N HIS A 67 9.06 -6.87 7.33
CA HIS A 67 8.21 -5.70 7.53
C HIS A 67 8.59 -4.98 8.82
N ASP A 68 8.76 -3.66 8.76
CA ASP A 68 8.73 -2.81 9.95
C ASP A 68 7.26 -2.56 10.35
N TYR A 69 6.65 -3.64 10.86
CA TYR A 69 5.21 -3.73 11.01
C TYR A 69 4.67 -2.81 12.11
N ASP A 70 5.43 -2.59 13.17
CA ASP A 70 4.99 -1.76 14.28
C ASP A 70 5.06 -0.26 13.95
N VAL A 71 6.22 0.23 13.49
CA VAL A 71 6.46 1.67 13.26
C VAL A 71 5.79 2.16 11.98
N GLU A 72 5.95 1.40 10.89
CA GLU A 72 5.47 1.79 9.56
C GLU A 72 4.13 1.14 9.18
N GLY A 73 3.60 0.27 10.05
CA GLY A 73 2.30 -0.37 9.89
C GLY A 73 1.30 0.07 10.96
N ILE A 74 1.36 -0.54 12.14
CA ILE A 74 0.36 -0.38 13.22
C ILE A 74 0.28 1.07 13.71
N ASN A 75 1.41 1.74 13.95
CA ASN A 75 1.41 3.13 14.43
C ASN A 75 0.82 4.07 13.37
N VAL A 76 1.09 3.83 12.09
CA VAL A 76 0.51 4.58 10.97
C VAL A 76 -1.00 4.35 10.91
N ALA A 77 -1.45 3.10 11.00
CA ALA A 77 -2.87 2.77 10.97
C ALA A 77 -3.66 3.41 12.12
N ARG A 78 -3.09 3.38 13.34
CA ARG A 78 -3.69 4.04 14.51
C ARG A 78 -3.75 5.56 14.35
N TRP A 79 -2.71 6.17 13.79
CA TRP A 79 -2.74 7.59 13.49
C TRP A 79 -3.85 7.91 12.48
N LEU A 80 -3.93 7.20 11.34
CA LEU A 80 -5.00 7.39 10.34
C LEU A 80 -6.39 7.16 10.93
N GLN A 81 -6.57 6.13 11.75
CA GLN A 81 -7.81 5.83 12.47
C GLN A 81 -8.24 7.01 13.35
N ASN A 82 -7.31 7.65 14.06
CA ASN A 82 -7.58 8.83 14.88
C ASN A 82 -7.96 10.07 14.03
N GLU A 83 -7.48 10.16 12.79
CA GLU A 83 -7.85 11.19 11.80
C GLU A 83 -9.18 10.90 11.09
N GLY A 84 -9.88 9.82 11.46
CA GLY A 84 -11.16 9.43 10.86
C GLY A 84 -11.02 8.69 9.53
N ILE A 85 -9.86 8.16 9.21
CA ILE A 85 -9.54 7.42 7.99
C ILE A 85 -9.44 5.92 8.30
N ALA A 86 -10.19 5.08 7.57
CA ALA A 86 -10.02 3.64 7.69
C ALA A 86 -8.62 3.22 7.20
N ALA A 87 -7.92 2.41 7.97
CA ALA A 87 -6.59 1.96 7.61
C ALA A 87 -6.49 0.44 7.56
N PHE A 88 -5.77 -0.07 6.57
CA PHE A 88 -5.63 -1.49 6.28
C PHE A 88 -4.15 -1.83 6.15
N VAL A 89 -3.54 -2.43 7.18
CA VAL A 89 -2.10 -2.75 7.15
C VAL A 89 -1.89 -4.05 6.40
N LEU A 90 -1.25 -3.95 5.24
CA LEU A 90 -0.97 -5.09 4.38
C LEU A 90 0.34 -5.79 4.78
N LYS A 91 0.22 -7.04 5.18
CA LYS A 91 1.38 -7.93 5.35
C LYS A 91 1.60 -8.70 4.05
N TYR A 92 2.18 -8.01 3.06
CA TYR A 92 2.45 -8.56 1.73
C TYR A 92 3.60 -9.59 1.76
N ARG A 93 3.69 -10.44 0.74
CA ARG A 93 4.78 -11.43 0.62
C ARG A 93 6.13 -10.75 0.45
N VAL A 94 7.12 -11.21 1.20
CA VAL A 94 8.51 -10.72 1.17
C VAL A 94 9.48 -11.88 1.01
N GLN A 95 10.72 -11.57 0.70
CA GLN A 95 11.73 -12.61 0.49
C GLN A 95 12.00 -13.46 1.74
N GLY A 96 11.96 -12.85 2.93
CA GLY A 96 12.28 -13.50 4.19
C GLY A 96 13.69 -13.18 4.71
N ILE A 97 13.83 -13.09 6.03
CA ILE A 97 15.12 -12.80 6.69
C ILE A 97 16.10 -13.97 6.54
N PHE A 98 15.60 -15.19 6.62
CA PHE A 98 16.44 -16.39 6.51
C PHE A 98 17.13 -16.45 5.14
N GLU A 99 16.38 -16.27 4.07
CA GLU A 99 16.89 -16.20 2.69
C GLU A 99 17.85 -15.03 2.50
N TYR A 100 17.63 -13.94 3.22
CA TYR A 100 18.52 -12.79 3.19
C TYR A 100 19.87 -13.10 3.84
N ILE A 101 19.89 -13.70 5.04
CA ILE A 101 21.10 -13.99 5.81
C ILE A 101 21.91 -15.13 5.18
N THR A 102 21.25 -16.20 4.78
CA THR A 102 21.93 -17.43 4.30
C THR A 102 22.38 -17.37 2.84
N HIS A 103 22.03 -16.29 2.11
CA HIS A 103 22.22 -16.20 0.68
C HIS A 103 21.59 -17.37 -0.12
N SER A 104 20.64 -18.10 0.49
CA SER A 104 19.98 -19.27 -0.11
C SER A 104 18.97 -18.94 -1.20
N ARG A 105 18.82 -17.68 -1.55
CA ARG A 105 17.85 -17.12 -2.49
C ARG A 105 17.86 -17.75 -3.88
N ALA A 106 18.97 -18.31 -4.28
CA ALA A 106 19.07 -19.02 -5.55
C ALA A 106 18.44 -20.42 -5.51
N ILE A 107 18.40 -21.03 -4.32
CA ILE A 107 17.99 -22.43 -4.12
C ILE A 107 16.54 -22.52 -3.60
N PHE A 108 16.20 -21.72 -2.59
CA PHE A 108 14.90 -21.83 -1.89
C PHE A 108 13.89 -20.74 -2.24
N GLY A 109 14.28 -19.75 -3.07
CA GLY A 109 13.38 -18.85 -3.74
C GLY A 109 12.29 -18.18 -2.89
N GLY A 110 12.67 -17.27 -2.00
CA GLY A 110 11.69 -16.38 -1.35
C GLY A 110 10.87 -15.59 -2.37
N HIS A 111 9.88 -14.85 -1.90
CA HIS A 111 8.98 -14.07 -2.75
C HIS A 111 9.69 -12.93 -3.46
N LYS A 112 9.35 -12.71 -4.74
CA LYS A 112 9.93 -11.72 -5.65
C LYS A 112 8.83 -11.07 -6.46
N HIS A 113 9.17 -10.02 -7.21
CA HIS A 113 8.25 -9.50 -8.23
C HIS A 113 7.79 -10.65 -9.18
N PRO A 114 6.48 -10.78 -9.49
CA PRO A 114 5.40 -9.82 -9.18
C PRO A 114 4.64 -10.04 -7.86
N ASP A 115 5.01 -11.01 -7.02
CA ASP A 115 4.26 -11.44 -5.84
C ASP A 115 3.73 -10.28 -4.97
N MET A 116 4.58 -9.27 -4.69
CA MET A 116 4.22 -8.13 -3.87
C MET A 116 3.18 -7.23 -4.57
N LEU A 117 3.30 -7.08 -5.90
CA LEU A 117 2.37 -6.28 -6.69
C LEU A 117 1.01 -6.97 -6.83
N GLU A 118 1.00 -8.29 -6.93
CA GLU A 118 -0.25 -9.07 -6.83
C GLU A 118 -0.94 -8.84 -5.48
N ASP A 119 -0.16 -8.82 -4.38
CA ASP A 119 -0.73 -8.66 -3.04
C ASP A 119 -1.34 -7.27 -2.81
N ILE A 120 -0.70 -6.20 -3.28
CA ILE A 120 -1.29 -4.86 -3.16
C ILE A 120 -2.50 -4.68 -4.08
N GLN A 121 -2.48 -5.24 -5.29
CA GLN A 121 -3.66 -5.21 -6.17
C GLN A 121 -4.82 -5.99 -5.55
N MET A 122 -4.54 -7.15 -4.94
CA MET A 122 -5.56 -7.91 -4.22
C MET A 122 -6.09 -7.15 -3.01
N ALA A 123 -5.23 -6.40 -2.29
CA ALA A 123 -5.67 -5.57 -1.18
C ALA A 123 -6.58 -4.42 -1.64
N ILE A 124 -6.24 -3.74 -2.75
CA ILE A 124 -7.09 -2.69 -3.35
C ILE A 124 -8.43 -3.27 -3.77
N HIS A 125 -8.42 -4.42 -4.47
CA HIS A 125 -9.62 -5.14 -4.88
C HIS A 125 -10.49 -5.47 -3.66
N TYR A 126 -9.94 -6.15 -2.67
CA TYR A 126 -10.64 -6.58 -1.46
C TYR A 126 -11.28 -5.42 -0.70
N VAL A 127 -10.53 -4.34 -0.45
CA VAL A 127 -11.04 -3.17 0.28
C VAL A 127 -12.15 -2.47 -0.51
N ARG A 128 -12.04 -2.39 -1.83
CA ARG A 128 -13.04 -1.77 -2.70
C ARG A 128 -14.30 -2.63 -2.81
N GLU A 129 -14.17 -3.94 -2.94
CA GLU A 129 -15.27 -4.91 -2.95
C GLU A 129 -16.08 -4.85 -1.64
N HIS A 130 -15.39 -4.75 -0.50
CA HIS A 130 -16.03 -4.74 0.82
C HIS A 130 -16.29 -3.32 1.35
N SER A 131 -16.23 -2.30 0.50
CA SER A 131 -16.35 -0.89 0.90
C SER A 131 -17.62 -0.58 1.69
N GLN A 132 -18.75 -1.17 1.31
CA GLN A 132 -20.01 -1.01 2.03
C GLN A 132 -19.94 -1.59 3.45
N ALA A 133 -19.36 -2.77 3.61
CA ALA A 133 -19.21 -3.42 4.92
C ALA A 133 -18.28 -2.63 5.85
N PHE A 134 -17.28 -1.95 5.29
CA PHE A 134 -16.36 -1.08 6.01
C PHE A 134 -16.91 0.35 6.19
N GLY A 135 -18.03 0.71 5.58
CA GLY A 135 -18.58 2.06 5.61
C GLY A 135 -17.73 3.10 4.89
N ILE A 136 -16.91 2.72 3.91
CA ILE A 136 -16.01 3.59 3.15
C ILE A 136 -16.55 3.91 1.76
N ASN A 137 -16.09 5.02 1.20
CA ASN A 137 -16.36 5.37 -0.19
C ASN A 137 -15.41 4.58 -1.12
N PRO A 138 -15.92 3.72 -2.03
CA PRO A 138 -15.08 2.94 -2.93
C PRO A 138 -14.24 3.76 -3.92
N ASN A 139 -14.51 5.06 -4.05
CA ASN A 139 -13.78 5.98 -4.91
C ASN A 139 -12.72 6.81 -4.17
N ILE A 140 -12.48 6.53 -2.88
CA ILE A 140 -11.47 7.25 -2.07
C ILE A 140 -10.65 6.22 -1.27
N ILE A 141 -10.01 5.31 -1.99
CA ILE A 141 -9.14 4.26 -1.43
C ILE A 141 -7.72 4.51 -1.93
N GLY A 142 -6.88 5.03 -1.06
CA GLY A 142 -5.47 5.27 -1.36
C GLY A 142 -4.54 4.19 -0.82
N ALA A 143 -3.26 4.31 -1.18
CA ALA A 143 -2.21 3.48 -0.63
C ALA A 143 -1.05 4.34 -0.10
N MET A 144 -0.57 4.03 1.10
CA MET A 144 0.57 4.68 1.74
C MET A 144 1.64 3.64 2.02
N GLY A 145 2.89 3.94 1.70
CA GLY A 145 3.96 2.99 1.92
C GLY A 145 5.29 3.64 2.26
N PHE A 146 6.12 2.90 2.95
CA PHE A 146 7.36 3.36 3.54
C PHE A 146 8.56 2.61 2.94
N SER A 147 9.63 3.32 2.58
CA SER A 147 10.85 2.66 2.08
C SER A 147 10.58 1.71 0.90
N ALA A 148 10.78 0.42 1.06
CA ALA A 148 10.40 -0.61 0.09
C ALA A 148 8.88 -0.68 -0.11
N GLY A 149 8.07 -0.48 0.95
CA GLY A 149 6.62 -0.32 0.85
C GLY A 149 6.23 0.92 0.05
N GLY A 150 7.03 2.00 0.10
CA GLY A 150 6.88 3.18 -0.75
C GLY A 150 7.08 2.87 -2.24
N HIS A 151 8.04 2.02 -2.56
CA HIS A 151 8.20 1.47 -3.92
C HIS A 151 6.97 0.64 -4.32
N LEU A 152 6.44 -0.17 -3.42
CA LEU A 152 5.28 -1.03 -3.70
C LEU A 152 4.03 -0.22 -4.01
N VAL A 153 3.69 0.80 -3.20
CA VAL A 153 2.51 1.63 -3.46
C VAL A 153 2.66 2.47 -4.72
N MET A 154 3.87 2.96 -5.00
CA MET A 154 4.11 3.65 -6.26
C MET A 154 4.08 2.69 -7.46
N SER A 155 4.51 1.43 -7.29
CA SER A 155 4.32 0.38 -8.32
C SER A 155 2.85 0.15 -8.63
N SER A 156 1.97 0.12 -7.62
CA SER A 156 0.52 0.00 -7.85
C SER A 156 -0.04 1.18 -8.63
N ALA A 157 0.51 2.39 -8.44
CA ALA A 157 0.13 3.58 -9.21
C ALA A 157 0.71 3.60 -10.63
N CYS A 158 1.85 2.96 -10.88
CA CYS A 158 2.44 2.88 -12.22
C CYS A 158 1.83 1.77 -13.07
N TYR A 159 1.41 0.67 -12.45
CA TYR A 159 1.02 -0.57 -13.15
C TYR A 159 -0.45 -0.97 -12.93
N PHE A 160 -1.32 -0.06 -12.51
CA PHE A 160 -2.73 -0.37 -12.23
C PHE A 160 -3.48 -0.89 -13.46
N SER A 161 -3.07 -0.50 -14.67
CA SER A 161 -3.67 -0.95 -15.92
C SER A 161 -3.33 -2.41 -16.28
N THR A 162 -2.31 -2.98 -15.65
CA THR A 162 -1.95 -4.39 -15.79
C THR A 162 -2.56 -5.19 -14.64
N ASN A 163 -3.46 -6.11 -14.94
CA ASN A 163 -4.09 -6.95 -13.93
C ASN A 163 -3.21 -8.17 -13.62
N PHE A 164 -2.42 -8.09 -12.53
CA PHE A 164 -1.57 -9.18 -12.06
C PHE A 164 -2.32 -10.27 -11.31
N ILE A 165 -3.58 -10.02 -10.93
CA ILE A 165 -4.41 -10.98 -10.18
C ILE A 165 -5.46 -11.69 -11.05
N ALA A 166 -5.47 -11.46 -12.36
CA ALA A 166 -6.47 -11.99 -13.29
C ALA A 166 -6.62 -13.52 -13.26
N ASP A 167 -5.53 -14.26 -13.04
CA ASP A 167 -5.55 -15.72 -13.00
C ASP A 167 -6.15 -16.28 -11.70
N TYR A 168 -6.30 -15.46 -10.66
CA TYR A 168 -6.64 -15.90 -9.31
C TYR A 168 -8.06 -15.56 -8.87
N ILE A 169 -8.66 -14.53 -9.44
CA ILE A 169 -10.02 -14.08 -9.14
C ILE A 169 -10.92 -14.24 -10.37
N LEU A 170 -12.23 -14.19 -10.17
CA LEU A 170 -13.17 -14.05 -11.27
C LEU A 170 -13.05 -12.65 -11.87
N ALA A 171 -13.20 -12.56 -13.19
CA ALA A 171 -13.19 -11.26 -13.86
C ALA A 171 -14.39 -10.42 -13.39
N ASP A 172 -14.10 -9.22 -12.92
CA ASP A 172 -15.08 -8.22 -12.50
C ASP A 172 -14.70 -6.82 -13.00
N SER A 173 -15.47 -5.82 -12.62
CA SER A 173 -15.26 -4.42 -12.98
C SER A 173 -14.58 -3.60 -11.88
N ILE A 174 -14.07 -4.23 -10.81
CA ILE A 174 -13.46 -3.54 -9.69
C ILE A 174 -12.11 -2.97 -10.10
N SER A 175 -11.94 -1.66 -9.97
CA SER A 175 -10.71 -0.98 -10.34
C SER A 175 -9.56 -1.35 -9.40
N LEU A 176 -8.40 -1.68 -9.98
CA LEU A 176 -7.14 -1.93 -9.25
C LEU A 176 -6.30 -0.65 -9.07
N ARG A 177 -6.78 0.49 -9.62
CA ARG A 177 -6.12 1.78 -9.47
C ARG A 177 -6.37 2.36 -8.09
N PRO A 178 -5.32 2.66 -7.29
CA PRO A 178 -5.50 3.46 -6.08
C PRO A 178 -5.99 4.87 -6.44
N ASP A 179 -6.80 5.50 -5.58
CA ASP A 179 -7.32 6.84 -5.86
C ASP A 179 -6.30 7.93 -5.52
N PHE A 180 -5.33 7.63 -4.68
CA PHE A 180 -4.11 8.40 -4.43
C PHE A 180 -3.02 7.48 -3.85
N VAL A 181 -1.76 7.91 -3.89
CA VAL A 181 -0.65 7.20 -3.25
C VAL A 181 0.24 8.13 -2.43
N ALA A 182 0.78 7.62 -1.35
CA ALA A 182 1.71 8.34 -0.48
C ALA A 182 3.00 7.53 -0.24
N PRO A 183 3.96 7.58 -1.16
CA PRO A 183 5.29 7.00 -0.95
C PRO A 183 6.13 7.89 0.00
N ILE A 184 6.49 7.34 1.16
CA ILE A 184 7.27 8.01 2.19
C ILE A 184 8.69 7.43 2.18
N TYR A 185 9.70 8.29 2.00
CA TYR A 185 11.13 7.95 1.78
C TYR A 185 11.32 6.71 0.89
N PRO A 186 10.68 6.68 -0.30
CA PRO A 186 10.57 5.46 -1.09
C PRO A 186 11.88 5.06 -1.75
N VAL A 187 12.09 3.76 -1.90
CA VAL A 187 12.93 3.26 -2.99
C VAL A 187 12.20 3.55 -4.30
N VAL A 188 12.91 3.98 -5.33
CA VAL A 188 12.31 4.34 -6.64
C VAL A 188 13.05 3.67 -7.79
N SER A 189 14.33 3.96 -7.94
CA SER A 189 15.13 3.45 -9.06
C SER A 189 15.81 2.13 -8.74
N MET A 190 15.78 1.20 -9.69
CA MET A 190 16.55 -0.05 -9.64
C MET A 190 17.85 0.01 -10.47
N VAL A 191 18.07 1.12 -11.19
CA VAL A 191 19.23 1.29 -12.07
C VAL A 191 20.17 2.40 -11.64
N HIS A 192 19.68 3.44 -10.96
CA HIS A 192 20.48 4.58 -10.52
C HIS A 192 21.62 4.15 -9.58
N PRO A 193 22.80 4.82 -9.60
CA PRO A 193 23.92 4.53 -8.67
C PRO A 193 23.49 4.52 -7.20
N ASP A 194 22.59 5.41 -6.80
CA ASP A 194 22.04 5.53 -5.43
C ASP A 194 20.85 4.59 -5.17
N THR A 195 20.64 3.57 -6.01
CA THR A 195 19.61 2.56 -5.76
C THR A 195 19.86 1.85 -4.42
N HIS A 196 18.81 1.59 -3.66
CA HIS A 196 18.93 0.77 -2.46
C HIS A 196 19.15 -0.70 -2.84
N LYS A 197 20.43 -1.11 -2.84
CA LYS A 197 20.88 -2.41 -3.39
C LYS A 197 20.22 -3.62 -2.70
N ARG A 198 19.88 -3.51 -1.40
CA ARG A 198 19.20 -4.56 -0.66
C ARG A 198 17.78 -4.76 -1.20
N SER A 199 16.98 -3.70 -1.31
CA SER A 199 15.63 -3.78 -1.86
C SER A 199 15.63 -4.30 -3.30
N ARG A 200 16.55 -3.80 -4.14
CA ARG A 200 16.69 -4.31 -5.51
C ARG A 200 16.96 -5.81 -5.55
N ARG A 201 17.88 -6.30 -4.71
CA ARG A 201 18.22 -7.72 -4.65
C ARG A 201 17.05 -8.57 -4.16
N ALA A 202 16.34 -8.13 -3.12
CA ALA A 202 15.20 -8.83 -2.58
C ALA A 202 14.03 -8.89 -3.57
N LEU A 203 13.71 -7.76 -4.20
CA LEU A 203 12.61 -7.67 -5.16
C LEU A 203 12.85 -8.47 -6.45
N LEU A 204 14.06 -8.39 -7.00
CA LEU A 204 14.39 -8.97 -8.30
C LEU A 204 14.99 -10.39 -8.22
N GLY A 205 15.47 -10.78 -7.05
CA GLY A 205 16.25 -12.01 -6.86
C GLY A 205 17.67 -11.94 -7.44
N GLU A 206 18.44 -13.00 -7.23
CA GLU A 206 19.85 -13.06 -7.64
C GLU A 206 20.05 -12.95 -9.16
N TRP A 207 19.18 -13.58 -9.93
CA TRP A 207 19.24 -13.57 -11.40
C TRP A 207 18.66 -12.27 -11.99
N GLY A 208 17.57 -11.76 -11.41
CA GLY A 208 16.90 -10.56 -11.93
C GLY A 208 17.70 -9.28 -11.68
N LYS A 209 18.39 -9.17 -10.54
CA LYS A 209 19.15 -7.97 -10.16
C LYS A 209 20.29 -7.61 -11.15
N SER A 210 20.80 -8.58 -11.91
CA SER A 210 21.85 -8.37 -12.92
C SER A 210 21.29 -8.01 -14.29
N LYS A 211 20.02 -8.32 -14.58
CA LYS A 211 19.40 -8.07 -15.88
C LYS A 211 18.90 -6.62 -15.96
N LYS A 212 19.49 -5.85 -16.90
CA LYS A 212 19.13 -4.43 -17.08
C LYS A 212 17.65 -4.25 -17.38
N VAL A 213 17.06 -5.06 -18.25
CA VAL A 213 15.65 -4.98 -18.64
C VAL A 213 14.71 -5.11 -17.41
N ILE A 214 15.00 -6.06 -16.51
CA ILE A 214 14.18 -6.24 -15.29
C ILE A 214 14.38 -5.07 -14.31
N ARG A 215 15.60 -4.53 -14.21
CA ARG A 215 15.83 -3.32 -13.40
C ARG A 215 15.13 -2.11 -13.99
N ASP A 216 15.18 -1.93 -15.30
CA ASP A 216 14.51 -0.85 -15.99
C ASP A 216 12.98 -0.91 -15.78
N SER A 217 12.38 -2.12 -15.89
CA SER A 217 10.93 -2.29 -15.72
C SER A 217 10.42 -2.06 -14.29
N LEU A 218 11.28 -1.98 -13.29
CA LEU A 218 10.92 -1.68 -11.91
C LEU A 218 11.60 -0.41 -11.38
N SER A 219 12.14 0.41 -12.26
CA SER A 219 12.62 1.76 -11.99
C SER A 219 11.48 2.73 -12.25
N LEU A 220 10.73 3.07 -11.19
CA LEU A 220 9.40 3.70 -11.30
C LEU A 220 9.44 5.08 -11.93
N GLU A 221 10.55 5.80 -11.82
CA GLU A 221 10.79 7.07 -12.49
C GLU A 221 10.67 6.99 -14.02
N LYS A 222 10.74 5.79 -14.58
CA LYS A 222 10.63 5.53 -16.03
C LYS A 222 9.21 5.15 -16.47
N HIS A 223 8.31 4.87 -15.53
CA HIS A 223 7.03 4.24 -15.80
C HIS A 223 5.82 4.99 -15.21
N VAL A 224 5.99 6.26 -14.84
CA VAL A 224 4.88 7.10 -14.39
C VAL A 224 3.92 7.33 -15.57
N PRO A 225 2.67 6.84 -15.52
CA PRO A 225 1.70 7.06 -16.58
C PRO A 225 1.05 8.45 -16.45
N LYS A 226 0.48 8.97 -17.54
CA LYS A 226 -0.21 10.28 -17.53
C LYS A 226 -1.43 10.32 -16.62
N ASP A 227 -2.12 9.19 -16.48
CA ASP A 227 -3.27 8.99 -15.60
C ASP A 227 -2.90 8.41 -14.24
N CYS A 228 -1.61 8.57 -13.84
CA CYS A 228 -1.16 8.24 -12.49
C CYS A 228 -2.05 8.96 -11.45
N PRO A 229 -2.47 8.26 -10.37
CA PRO A 229 -3.21 8.91 -9.30
C PRO A 229 -2.38 10.02 -8.63
N PRO A 230 -3.03 10.97 -7.92
CA PRO A 230 -2.32 11.98 -7.14
C PRO A 230 -1.32 11.38 -6.17
N VAL A 231 -0.14 12.03 -6.02
CA VAL A 231 0.99 11.51 -5.24
C VAL A 231 1.39 12.48 -4.14
N PHE A 232 1.53 11.98 -2.91
CA PHE A 232 2.13 12.70 -1.79
C PHE A 232 3.50 12.09 -1.47
N LEU A 233 4.58 12.76 -1.81
CA LEU A 233 5.95 12.26 -1.73
C LEU A 233 6.72 12.97 -0.61
N VAL A 234 7.37 12.21 0.27
CA VAL A 234 8.18 12.75 1.37
C VAL A 234 9.50 12.03 1.51
N ASN A 235 10.57 12.75 1.81
CA ASN A 235 11.84 12.18 2.26
C ASN A 235 12.64 13.16 3.12
N CYS A 236 13.76 12.68 3.69
CA CYS A 236 14.77 13.52 4.34
C CYS A 236 16.07 13.52 3.53
N LYS A 237 16.72 14.67 3.45
CA LYS A 237 17.98 14.82 2.70
C LYS A 237 19.14 14.07 3.36
N ASP A 238 19.11 13.92 4.66
CA ASP A 238 20.11 13.21 5.47
C ASP A 238 19.86 11.70 5.59
N ASP A 239 18.90 11.13 4.82
CA ASP A 239 18.58 9.70 4.84
C ASP A 239 19.82 8.84 4.48
N PRO A 240 20.34 8.03 5.43
CA PRO A 240 21.52 7.20 5.19
C PRO A 240 21.22 5.90 4.45
N ILE A 241 19.95 5.49 4.37
CA ILE A 241 19.50 4.19 3.86
C ILE A 241 19.04 4.30 2.41
N VAL A 242 18.02 5.12 2.15
CA VAL A 242 17.49 5.39 0.82
C VAL A 242 17.86 6.82 0.43
N LYS A 243 18.83 6.96 -0.44
CA LYS A 243 19.33 8.28 -0.85
C LYS A 243 18.21 9.14 -1.45
N TYR A 244 18.16 10.38 -1.05
CA TYR A 244 17.13 11.35 -1.42
C TYR A 244 16.94 11.51 -2.94
N HIS A 245 17.96 11.22 -3.73
CA HIS A 245 17.87 11.20 -5.20
C HIS A 245 16.77 10.26 -5.75
N ASN A 246 16.40 9.20 -5.00
CA ASN A 246 15.25 8.38 -5.38
C ASN A 246 13.97 9.21 -5.45
N SER A 247 13.72 10.06 -4.45
CA SER A 247 12.54 10.92 -4.43
C SER A 247 12.63 12.04 -5.47
N GLU A 248 13.80 12.62 -5.70
CA GLU A 248 14.00 13.65 -6.74
C GLU A 248 13.76 13.10 -8.16
N LEU A 249 14.18 11.86 -8.42
CA LEU A 249 13.90 11.18 -9.69
C LEU A 249 12.39 10.98 -9.89
N LEU A 250 11.68 10.59 -8.84
CA LEU A 250 10.23 10.40 -8.90
C LEU A 250 9.50 11.74 -9.08
N ASP A 251 9.87 12.78 -8.33
CA ASP A 251 9.31 14.12 -8.46
C ASP A 251 9.46 14.67 -9.88
N SER A 252 10.67 14.52 -10.46
CA SER A 252 10.94 14.93 -11.85
C SER A 252 10.07 14.16 -12.85
N ALA A 253 9.87 12.86 -12.63
CA ALA A 253 9.02 12.04 -13.50
C ALA A 253 7.55 12.42 -13.38
N LEU A 254 7.04 12.63 -12.15
CA LEU A 254 5.66 13.10 -11.91
C LEU A 254 5.41 14.45 -12.55
N THR A 255 6.34 15.40 -12.40
CA THR A 255 6.29 16.73 -13.03
C THR A 255 6.24 16.62 -14.55
N SER A 256 7.10 15.77 -15.14
CA SER A 256 7.18 15.60 -16.60
C SER A 256 5.90 15.02 -17.22
N GLN A 257 5.16 14.21 -16.45
CA GLN A 257 3.89 13.62 -16.87
C GLN A 257 2.67 14.50 -16.53
N GLY A 258 2.88 15.63 -15.82
CA GLY A 258 1.79 16.52 -15.40
C GLY A 258 0.91 15.90 -14.30
N VAL A 259 1.43 14.96 -13.53
CA VAL A 259 0.70 14.31 -12.44
C VAL A 259 0.56 15.27 -11.26
N LEU A 260 -0.66 15.35 -10.71
CA LEU A 260 -0.89 16.12 -9.48
C LEU A 260 -0.11 15.48 -8.33
N HIS A 261 0.86 16.21 -7.77
CA HIS A 261 1.64 15.70 -6.65
C HIS A 261 2.10 16.82 -5.72
N LYS A 262 2.47 16.42 -4.50
CA LYS A 262 3.14 17.27 -3.52
C LYS A 262 4.41 16.56 -3.07
N TYR A 263 5.55 17.20 -3.26
CA TYR A 263 6.83 16.71 -2.79
C TYR A 263 7.36 17.55 -1.63
N ILE A 264 7.75 16.90 -0.55
CA ILE A 264 8.36 17.53 0.62
C ILE A 264 9.68 16.85 0.93
N GLN A 265 10.77 17.60 0.84
CA GLN A 265 12.09 17.15 1.27
C GLN A 265 12.47 17.88 2.53
N TYR A 266 12.48 17.17 3.66
CA TYR A 266 12.97 17.72 4.92
C TYR A 266 14.50 17.72 4.97
N LYS A 267 15.07 18.68 5.68
CA LYS A 267 16.52 18.77 5.81
C LYS A 267 17.09 17.62 6.61
N THR A 268 16.43 17.26 7.71
CA THR A 268 16.86 16.21 8.65
C THR A 268 15.69 15.36 9.09
N GLY A 269 15.98 14.10 9.49
CA GLY A 269 14.98 13.15 9.97
C GLY A 269 15.39 11.70 9.72
N GLY A 270 16.35 11.47 8.83
CA GLY A 270 16.88 10.15 8.54
C GLY A 270 15.85 9.26 7.82
N HIS A 271 15.83 7.98 8.19
CA HIS A 271 14.98 6.93 7.59
C HIS A 271 14.19 6.20 8.67
N GLY A 272 13.03 5.63 8.31
CA GLY A 272 12.28 4.72 9.19
C GLY A 272 11.51 5.43 10.31
N PHE A 273 11.16 6.71 10.15
CA PHE A 273 10.44 7.44 11.20
C PHE A 273 8.93 7.10 11.26
N GLY A 274 8.34 6.55 10.20
CA GLY A 274 6.92 6.18 10.16
C GLY A 274 5.99 7.26 10.70
N ALA A 275 4.98 6.87 11.50
CA ALA A 275 4.12 7.80 12.24
C ALA A 275 4.54 7.94 13.71
N SER A 276 5.80 7.68 14.04
CA SER A 276 6.32 7.76 15.41
C SER A 276 6.36 9.20 15.94
N ASP A 277 6.11 9.37 17.24
CA ASP A 277 6.24 10.65 17.93
C ASP A 277 7.67 10.93 18.45
N TYR A 278 8.54 9.93 18.43
CA TYR A 278 9.92 10.00 18.95
C TYR A 278 11.01 9.68 17.91
N LEU A 279 10.71 9.00 16.82
CA LEU A 279 11.64 8.78 15.71
C LEU A 279 11.65 9.98 14.75
N GLY A 280 12.79 10.19 14.09
CA GLY A 280 13.00 11.35 13.23
C GLY A 280 13.11 12.65 14.02
N THR A 281 13.07 13.78 13.33
CA THR A 281 13.10 15.12 13.93
C THR A 281 11.69 15.71 14.05
N SER A 282 11.52 16.76 14.87
CA SER A 282 10.26 17.50 14.95
C SER A 282 9.85 18.10 13.61
N GLU A 283 10.83 18.47 12.77
CA GLU A 283 10.60 18.96 11.41
C GLU A 283 9.97 17.87 10.53
N CYS A 284 10.63 16.71 10.40
CA CYS A 284 10.13 15.67 9.51
C CYS A 284 8.79 15.06 9.98
N ARG A 285 8.51 15.04 11.29
CA ARG A 285 7.22 14.58 11.82
C ARG A 285 6.01 15.42 11.38
N GLN A 286 6.24 16.63 10.85
CA GLN A 286 5.18 17.46 10.26
C GLN A 286 4.56 16.83 9.03
N TRP A 287 5.20 15.85 8.39
CA TRP A 287 4.66 15.17 7.20
C TRP A 287 3.24 14.64 7.40
N ARG A 288 2.90 14.22 8.62
CA ARG A 288 1.55 13.71 8.94
C ARG A 288 0.48 14.81 8.76
N LYS A 289 0.73 15.99 9.29
CA LYS A 289 -0.17 17.15 9.16
C LYS A 289 -0.25 17.61 7.70
N GLU A 290 0.89 17.63 7.02
CA GLU A 290 0.97 18.00 5.60
C GLU A 290 0.21 17.02 4.70
N PHE A 291 0.26 15.72 5.02
CA PHE A 291 -0.51 14.69 4.31
C PHE A 291 -2.03 14.91 4.49
N ILE A 292 -2.51 15.10 5.70
CA ILE A 292 -3.95 15.33 5.95
C ILE A 292 -4.42 16.61 5.23
N THR A 293 -3.62 17.66 5.28
CA THR A 293 -3.93 18.92 4.59
C THR A 293 -4.03 18.70 3.08
N TRP A 294 -3.05 18.03 2.49
CA TRP A 294 -3.02 17.70 1.06
C TRP A 294 -4.18 16.80 0.65
N LEU A 295 -4.44 15.75 1.42
CA LEU A 295 -5.52 14.80 1.15
C LEU A 295 -6.88 15.50 1.10
N ASN A 296 -7.17 16.37 2.07
CA ASN A 296 -8.40 17.15 2.10
C ASN A 296 -8.54 18.12 0.90
N GLN A 297 -7.43 18.60 0.34
CA GLN A 297 -7.42 19.44 -0.86
C GLN A 297 -7.69 18.63 -2.12
N CYS A 298 -7.08 17.46 -2.25
CA CYS A 298 -7.25 16.58 -3.43
C CYS A 298 -8.64 15.96 -3.55
N ILE A 299 -9.31 15.66 -2.41
CA ILE A 299 -10.61 14.98 -2.42
C ILE A 299 -11.79 15.97 -2.57
N LYS A 300 -11.60 17.25 -2.27
CA LYS A 300 -12.64 18.28 -2.40
C LYS A 300 -12.73 18.86 -3.82
N GLN A 301 -11.89 18.45 -4.73
CA GLN A 301 -11.96 18.76 -6.15
C GLN A 301 -12.68 17.65 -6.92
#